data_5045c01123fc75bdc082ab0d19b31c98
#
_entry.id   5045c01123fc75bdc082ab0d19b31c98
#
_cell.length_a   1.000
_cell.length_b   1.000
_cell.length_c   1.000
_cell.angle_alpha   90.00
_cell.angle_beta   90.00
_cell.angle_gamma   90.00
#
_symmetry.space_group_name_H-M   'P 1'
#
loop_
_entity.id
_entity.type
_entity.pdbx_description
1 polymer ?
#
loop_
_entity_poly.entity_id
_entity_poly.type
_entity_poly.pdbx_seq_one_letter_code
_entity_poly.pdbx_strand_id
1 'polypeptide(L)'
;MKVCLLGGSGQLGPWVVKELERCSDYSLRITDVKPPGRSPHETMTVDVSDLDQVRRAAEGCDVIVNCAVLRPHRQVAWDVNTMGTYNAMRVAVDMGHERLINTGPHFTITGEPYDTYDFGIVEEVPAHAGTNLYALSKSAGQEICQIFTEQYPIHVLCMLFLSFRSTNPEDPGFGGRRHGLNPFSVTFPDAARAIRCSLEADVGKLPSRNEVFFVTADLPHGKYSNDKAQRLLGWRPQDSLEIFYRRSLQP
;
A
#
# COMPACT_ATOMS: atom_id res chain seq x y z
N MET A 1 2.25 -12.25 15.57
CA MET A 1 1.11 -11.74 14.76
C MET A 1 1.02 -12.53 13.47
N LYS A 2 -0.14 -13.10 13.15
CA LYS A 2 -0.36 -13.79 11.86
C LYS A 2 -1.02 -12.87 10.85
N VAL A 3 -0.35 -12.65 9.72
CA VAL A 3 -0.75 -11.69 8.67
C VAL A 3 -1.34 -12.43 7.47
N CYS A 4 -2.56 -12.07 7.07
CA CYS A 4 -3.13 -12.44 5.79
C CYS A 4 -2.74 -11.37 4.75
N LEU A 5 -1.86 -11.72 3.81
CA LEU A 5 -1.38 -10.83 2.76
C LEU A 5 -2.15 -11.09 1.46
N LEU A 6 -3.11 -10.24 1.13
CA LEU A 6 -3.85 -10.28 -0.12
C LEU A 6 -3.03 -9.60 -1.24
N GLY A 7 -2.90 -10.24 -2.39
CA GLY A 7 -2.08 -9.74 -3.49
C GLY A 7 -0.58 -9.94 -3.27
N GLY A 8 -0.20 -10.98 -2.53
CA GLY A 8 1.17 -11.24 -2.08
C GLY A 8 2.15 -11.64 -3.18
N SER A 9 1.68 -12.01 -4.39
CA SER A 9 2.53 -12.26 -5.56
C SER A 9 2.69 -11.04 -6.48
N GLY A 10 2.06 -9.92 -6.13
CA GLY A 10 2.17 -8.66 -6.88
C GLY A 10 3.55 -8.00 -6.72
N GLN A 11 3.70 -6.78 -7.25
CA GLN A 11 4.99 -6.08 -7.23
C GLN A 11 5.52 -5.80 -5.82
N LEU A 12 4.64 -5.43 -4.88
CA LEU A 12 5.01 -5.08 -3.50
C LEU A 12 5.06 -6.32 -2.58
N GLY A 13 4.18 -7.30 -2.81
CA GLY A 13 4.00 -8.45 -1.91
C GLY A 13 5.29 -9.20 -1.53
N PRO A 14 6.17 -9.59 -2.49
CA PRO A 14 7.41 -10.27 -2.16
C PRO A 14 8.36 -9.45 -1.28
N TRP A 15 8.32 -8.14 -1.39
CA TRP A 15 9.12 -7.25 -0.55
C TRP A 15 8.55 -7.12 0.87
N VAL A 16 7.21 -7.11 1.00
CA VAL A 16 6.54 -7.18 2.31
C VAL A 16 6.89 -8.50 2.99
N VAL A 17 6.81 -9.61 2.29
CA VAL A 17 7.22 -10.94 2.82
C VAL A 17 8.66 -10.88 3.32
N LYS A 18 9.60 -10.43 2.48
CA LYS A 18 11.03 -10.32 2.84
C LYS A 18 11.26 -9.40 4.04
N GLU A 19 10.51 -8.32 4.17
CA GLU A 19 10.63 -7.40 5.29
C GLU A 19 10.12 -8.03 6.60
N LEU A 20 8.98 -8.70 6.56
CA LEU A 20 8.40 -9.34 7.73
C LEU A 20 9.17 -10.60 8.18
N GLU A 21 9.82 -11.31 7.24
CA GLU A 21 10.72 -12.44 7.55
C GLU A 21 11.93 -12.03 8.39
N ARG A 22 12.35 -10.75 8.33
CA ARG A 22 13.45 -10.24 9.16
C ARG A 22 13.09 -10.15 10.64
N CYS A 23 11.79 -10.22 10.94
CA CYS A 23 11.25 -10.13 12.29
C CYS A 23 10.65 -11.48 12.67
N SER A 24 11.09 -12.08 13.78
CA SER A 24 10.60 -13.38 14.27
C SER A 24 9.12 -13.38 14.69
N ASP A 25 8.51 -12.21 14.82
CA ASP A 25 7.20 -12.03 15.44
C ASP A 25 6.03 -12.21 14.46
N TYR A 26 6.33 -12.46 13.17
CA TYR A 26 5.32 -12.61 12.13
C TYR A 26 5.26 -14.03 11.57
N SER A 27 4.04 -14.53 11.41
CA SER A 27 3.73 -15.65 10.53
C SER A 27 2.84 -15.18 9.39
N LEU A 28 3.05 -15.71 8.19
CA LEU A 28 2.42 -15.18 6.99
C LEU A 28 1.54 -16.21 6.32
N ARG A 29 0.37 -15.76 5.86
CA ARG A 29 -0.42 -16.44 4.83
C ARG A 29 -0.42 -15.55 3.59
N ILE A 30 0.24 -16.00 2.54
CA ILE A 30 0.43 -15.27 1.29
C ILE A 30 -0.64 -15.69 0.31
N THR A 31 -1.43 -14.76 -0.19
CA THR A 31 -2.54 -15.06 -1.10
C THR A 31 -2.49 -14.22 -2.36
N ASP A 32 -2.91 -14.81 -3.48
CA ASP A 32 -3.03 -14.15 -4.77
C ASP A 32 -3.91 -15.01 -5.71
N VAL A 33 -4.43 -14.44 -6.79
CA VAL A 33 -5.09 -15.22 -7.85
C VAL A 33 -4.13 -16.17 -8.57
N LYS A 34 -2.85 -15.86 -8.57
CA LYS A 34 -1.77 -16.76 -9.01
C LYS A 34 -1.05 -17.24 -7.77
N PRO A 35 -1.04 -18.56 -7.52
CA PRO A 35 -0.38 -19.11 -6.35
C PRO A 35 1.05 -18.61 -6.26
N PRO A 36 1.48 -18.13 -5.09
CA PRO A 36 2.90 -17.88 -4.85
C PRO A 36 3.68 -19.18 -5.10
N GLY A 37 4.88 -19.05 -5.64
CA GLY A 37 5.78 -20.20 -5.84
C GLY A 37 6.12 -20.90 -4.52
N ARG A 38 7.19 -21.68 -4.48
CA ARG A 38 7.65 -22.31 -3.23
C ARG A 38 7.90 -21.24 -2.16
N SER A 39 7.25 -21.39 -1.01
CA SER A 39 7.35 -20.48 0.12
C SER A 39 7.44 -21.28 1.42
N PRO A 40 8.19 -20.82 2.43
CA PRO A 40 8.15 -21.39 3.78
C PRO A 40 6.84 -21.04 4.52
N HIS A 41 6.04 -20.15 3.97
CA HIS A 41 4.78 -19.67 4.54
C HIS A 41 3.57 -20.40 3.96
N GLU A 42 2.44 -20.29 4.64
CA GLU A 42 1.15 -20.72 4.08
C GLU A 42 0.83 -19.94 2.81
N THR A 43 0.38 -20.65 1.77
CA THR A 43 -0.02 -20.02 0.51
C THR A 43 -1.42 -20.45 0.11
N MET A 44 -2.21 -19.53 -0.43
CA MET A 44 -3.57 -19.82 -0.92
C MET A 44 -3.84 -19.07 -2.24
N THR A 45 -4.57 -19.72 -3.14
CA THR A 45 -5.17 -19.03 -4.30
C THR A 45 -6.42 -18.33 -3.83
N VAL A 46 -6.47 -17.01 -4.02
CA VAL A 46 -7.58 -16.17 -3.57
C VAL A 46 -7.88 -15.10 -4.62
N ASP A 47 -9.13 -15.04 -5.04
CA ASP A 47 -9.69 -13.89 -5.72
C ASP A 47 -10.33 -12.98 -4.67
N VAL A 48 -9.81 -11.76 -4.51
CA VAL A 48 -10.31 -10.81 -3.51
C VAL A 48 -11.73 -10.32 -3.80
N SER A 49 -12.22 -10.48 -5.02
CA SER A 49 -13.62 -10.18 -5.37
C SER A 49 -14.62 -11.20 -4.82
N ASP A 50 -14.16 -12.37 -4.40
CA ASP A 50 -14.95 -13.42 -3.79
C ASP A 50 -14.85 -13.34 -2.25
N LEU A 51 -15.95 -12.97 -1.60
CA LEU A 51 -16.02 -12.79 -0.15
C LEU A 51 -15.65 -14.07 0.62
N ASP A 52 -16.09 -15.24 0.15
CA ASP A 52 -15.86 -16.50 0.86
C ASP A 52 -14.40 -16.94 0.75
N GLN A 53 -13.73 -16.63 -0.37
CA GLN A 53 -12.30 -16.87 -0.50
C GLN A 53 -11.50 -15.95 0.44
N VAL A 54 -11.85 -14.67 0.52
CA VAL A 54 -11.20 -13.74 1.46
C VAL A 54 -11.45 -14.19 2.90
N ARG A 55 -12.65 -14.64 3.24
CA ARG A 55 -12.99 -15.16 4.58
C ARG A 55 -12.10 -16.35 4.94
N ARG A 56 -12.04 -17.36 4.08
CA ARG A 56 -11.15 -18.53 4.31
C ARG A 56 -9.69 -18.13 4.43
N ALA A 57 -9.26 -17.15 3.63
CA ALA A 57 -7.87 -16.66 3.68
C ALA A 57 -7.54 -15.95 5.00
N ALA A 58 -8.49 -15.28 5.61
CA ALA A 58 -8.28 -14.54 6.84
C ALA A 58 -8.51 -15.38 8.13
N GLU A 59 -9.06 -16.59 8.01
CA GLU A 59 -9.30 -17.47 9.18
C GLU A 59 -8.02 -17.72 9.98
N GLY A 60 -8.07 -17.40 11.29
CA GLY A 60 -6.94 -17.55 12.20
C GLY A 60 -5.77 -16.58 11.94
N CYS A 61 -5.98 -15.52 11.14
CA CYS A 61 -5.07 -14.41 11.03
C CYS A 61 -5.50 -13.27 11.95
N ASP A 62 -4.54 -12.47 12.41
CA ASP A 62 -4.77 -11.35 13.33
C ASP A 62 -5.06 -10.04 12.56
N VAL A 63 -4.61 -9.96 11.30
CA VAL A 63 -4.69 -8.75 10.48
C VAL A 63 -4.69 -9.09 8.99
N ILE A 64 -5.37 -8.25 8.20
CA ILE A 64 -5.33 -8.29 6.74
C ILE A 64 -4.47 -7.14 6.23
N VAL A 65 -3.52 -7.44 5.33
CA VAL A 65 -2.79 -6.48 4.52
C VAL A 65 -3.26 -6.62 3.07
N ASN A 66 -3.97 -5.62 2.57
CA ASN A 66 -4.53 -5.62 1.22
C ASN A 66 -3.60 -4.91 0.24
N CYS A 67 -2.78 -5.68 -0.46
CA CYS A 67 -1.94 -5.24 -1.58
C CYS A 67 -2.53 -5.59 -2.94
N ALA A 68 -3.74 -6.15 -2.99
CA ALA A 68 -4.39 -6.53 -4.24
C ALA A 68 -4.69 -5.30 -5.12
N VAL A 69 -4.35 -5.41 -6.40
CA VAL A 69 -4.55 -4.35 -7.38
C VAL A 69 -4.69 -4.90 -8.78
N LEU A 70 -5.65 -4.34 -9.53
CA LEU A 70 -5.72 -4.53 -10.98
C LEU A 70 -5.99 -3.20 -11.67
N ARG A 71 -5.31 -2.95 -12.79
CA ARG A 71 -5.34 -1.67 -13.50
C ARG A 71 -6.08 -1.69 -14.85
N PRO A 72 -5.89 -2.70 -15.72
CA PRO A 72 -6.19 -2.50 -17.15
C PRO A 72 -7.63 -2.84 -17.58
N HIS A 73 -8.40 -3.62 -16.82
CA HIS A 73 -9.71 -4.08 -17.25
C HIS A 73 -10.84 -3.42 -16.45
N ARG A 74 -11.84 -2.84 -17.13
CA ARG A 74 -12.87 -2.01 -16.49
C ARG A 74 -13.59 -2.72 -15.34
N GLN A 75 -14.23 -3.85 -15.60
CA GLN A 75 -14.99 -4.56 -14.59
C GLN A 75 -14.06 -5.14 -13.52
N VAL A 76 -13.01 -5.85 -13.91
CA VAL A 76 -12.09 -6.50 -12.97
C VAL A 76 -11.33 -5.49 -12.11
N ALA A 77 -11.10 -4.25 -12.60
CA ALA A 77 -10.56 -3.20 -11.77
C ALA A 77 -11.50 -2.82 -10.61
N TRP A 78 -12.82 -2.74 -10.86
CA TRP A 78 -13.82 -2.52 -9.82
C TRP A 78 -13.93 -3.73 -8.89
N ASP A 79 -13.97 -4.94 -9.46
CA ASP A 79 -14.08 -6.18 -8.69
C ASP A 79 -12.89 -6.32 -7.72
N VAL A 80 -11.66 -6.04 -8.18
CA VAL A 80 -10.46 -6.16 -7.34
C VAL A 80 -10.27 -4.94 -6.42
N ASN A 81 -10.32 -3.73 -6.97
CA ASN A 81 -9.92 -2.54 -6.21
C ASN A 81 -11.02 -2.04 -5.25
N THR A 82 -12.29 -2.20 -5.63
CA THR A 82 -13.44 -1.72 -4.86
C THR A 82 -14.09 -2.86 -4.07
N MET A 83 -14.61 -3.89 -4.77
CA MET A 83 -15.21 -5.04 -4.10
C MET A 83 -14.22 -5.83 -3.26
N GLY A 84 -12.98 -6.00 -3.75
CA GLY A 84 -11.93 -6.64 -2.95
C GLY A 84 -11.63 -5.89 -1.65
N THR A 85 -11.65 -4.56 -1.67
CA THR A 85 -11.51 -3.75 -0.45
C THR A 85 -12.73 -3.91 0.46
N TYR A 86 -13.95 -3.90 -0.08
CA TYR A 86 -15.16 -4.17 0.68
C TYR A 86 -15.09 -5.54 1.36
N ASN A 87 -14.73 -6.59 0.63
CA ASN A 87 -14.62 -7.94 1.16
C ASN A 87 -13.57 -8.04 2.27
N ALA A 88 -12.40 -7.41 2.09
CA ALA A 88 -11.36 -7.36 3.11
C ALA A 88 -11.86 -6.65 4.38
N MET A 89 -12.55 -5.50 4.24
CA MET A 89 -13.13 -4.76 5.36
C MET A 89 -14.23 -5.58 6.06
N ARG A 90 -15.15 -6.19 5.29
CA ARG A 90 -16.24 -6.99 5.86
C ARG A 90 -15.69 -8.16 6.67
N VAL A 91 -14.72 -8.88 6.11
CA VAL A 91 -14.10 -10.02 6.78
C VAL A 91 -13.32 -9.58 8.02
N ALA A 92 -12.55 -8.48 7.93
CA ALA A 92 -11.80 -7.97 9.07
C ALA A 92 -12.73 -7.60 10.26
N VAL A 93 -13.86 -6.97 9.97
CA VAL A 93 -14.88 -6.64 10.99
C VAL A 93 -15.53 -7.90 11.54
N ASP A 94 -15.97 -8.84 10.70
CA ASP A 94 -16.63 -10.09 11.12
C ASP A 94 -15.71 -10.94 12.00
N MET A 95 -14.40 -10.87 11.80
CA MET A 95 -13.40 -11.61 12.59
C MET A 95 -12.87 -10.82 13.81
N GLY A 96 -13.30 -9.57 13.97
CA GLY A 96 -12.89 -8.73 15.11
C GLY A 96 -11.45 -8.26 15.02
N HIS A 97 -10.90 -8.09 13.81
CA HIS A 97 -9.56 -7.53 13.67
C HIS A 97 -9.51 -6.10 14.20
N GLU A 98 -8.45 -5.78 14.94
CA GLU A 98 -8.23 -4.42 15.46
C GLU A 98 -7.90 -3.43 14.32
N ARG A 99 -7.21 -3.92 13.28
CA ARG A 99 -6.77 -3.10 12.15
C ARG A 99 -6.79 -3.84 10.82
N LEU A 100 -6.81 -3.05 9.75
CA LEU A 100 -6.57 -3.47 8.39
C LEU A 100 -5.59 -2.50 7.73
N ILE A 101 -4.61 -3.01 6.99
CA ILE A 101 -3.71 -2.19 6.17
C ILE A 101 -4.19 -2.24 4.73
N ASN A 102 -4.55 -1.09 4.16
CA ASN A 102 -4.96 -0.98 2.77
C ASN A 102 -3.89 -0.26 1.94
N THR A 103 -3.87 -0.49 0.64
CA THR A 103 -2.91 0.17 -0.26
C THR A 103 -3.59 0.85 -1.44
N GLY A 104 -3.03 1.96 -1.88
CA GLY A 104 -3.51 2.71 -3.03
C GLY A 104 -2.44 3.60 -3.66
N PRO A 105 -2.76 4.25 -4.80
CA PRO A 105 -1.91 5.29 -5.36
C PRO A 105 -2.20 6.64 -4.70
N HIS A 106 -1.20 7.53 -4.64
CA HIS A 106 -1.38 8.88 -4.07
C HIS A 106 -2.46 9.70 -4.79
N PHE A 107 -2.67 9.46 -6.05
CA PHE A 107 -3.65 10.19 -6.86
C PHE A 107 -5.12 9.79 -6.59
N THR A 108 -5.39 8.90 -5.66
CA THR A 108 -6.74 8.77 -5.08
C THR A 108 -7.15 10.03 -4.32
N ILE A 109 -6.16 10.76 -3.81
CA ILE A 109 -6.35 12.05 -3.13
C ILE A 109 -6.11 13.20 -4.09
N THR A 110 -4.97 13.22 -4.78
CA THR A 110 -4.54 14.40 -5.53
C THR A 110 -5.00 14.42 -6.99
N GLY A 111 -5.58 13.33 -7.50
CA GLY A 111 -5.96 13.22 -8.90
C GLY A 111 -4.80 12.97 -9.86
N GLU A 112 -5.12 12.85 -11.14
CA GLU A 112 -4.13 12.66 -12.23
C GLU A 112 -4.60 13.46 -13.47
N PRO A 113 -3.91 14.50 -13.89
CA PRO A 113 -2.74 15.16 -13.28
C PRO A 113 -3.15 16.15 -12.18
N TYR A 114 -2.44 16.17 -11.09
CA TYR A 114 -2.56 17.23 -10.11
C TYR A 114 -1.76 18.46 -10.55
N ASP A 115 -2.07 19.66 -10.02
CA ASP A 115 -1.40 20.87 -10.41
C ASP A 115 0.12 20.74 -10.25
N THR A 116 0.86 21.10 -11.30
CA THR A 116 2.31 21.00 -11.33
C THR A 116 3.02 22.04 -10.48
N TYR A 117 2.32 23.08 -10.07
CA TYR A 117 2.85 24.19 -9.28
C TYR A 117 2.70 24.03 -7.77
N ASP A 118 1.88 23.07 -7.31
CA ASP A 118 1.71 22.82 -5.90
C ASP A 118 2.88 22.03 -5.31
N PHE A 119 3.30 22.44 -4.11
CA PHE A 119 4.36 21.79 -3.34
C PHE A 119 3.93 21.60 -1.89
N GLY A 120 4.59 20.69 -1.18
CA GLY A 120 4.25 20.40 0.20
C GLY A 120 2.85 19.80 0.37
N ILE A 121 2.37 19.07 -0.64
CA ILE A 121 1.04 18.45 -0.62
C ILE A 121 1.03 17.38 0.47
N VAL A 122 -0.03 17.42 1.28
CA VAL A 122 -0.27 16.51 2.41
C VAL A 122 -1.53 15.67 2.17
N GLU A 123 -1.75 14.65 2.97
CA GLU A 123 -2.89 13.73 2.85
C GLU A 123 -4.25 14.37 3.16
N GLU A 124 -4.24 15.49 3.88
CA GLU A 124 -5.44 16.21 4.33
C GLU A 124 -6.02 17.16 3.26
N VAL A 125 -5.42 17.25 2.08
CA VAL A 125 -6.05 17.99 0.97
C VAL A 125 -7.36 17.32 0.57
N PRO A 126 -8.37 18.07 0.08
CA PRO A 126 -9.63 17.48 -0.38
C PRO A 126 -9.38 16.40 -1.43
N ALA A 127 -9.93 15.22 -1.22
CA ALA A 127 -9.74 14.10 -2.13
C ALA A 127 -10.34 14.38 -3.51
N HIS A 128 -9.54 14.17 -4.56
CA HIS A 128 -9.92 14.43 -5.94
C HIS A 128 -9.29 13.38 -6.87
N ALA A 129 -9.88 12.20 -6.93
CA ALA A 129 -9.35 11.08 -7.72
C ALA A 129 -9.38 11.31 -9.24
N GLY A 130 -10.21 12.22 -9.72
CA GLY A 130 -10.45 12.42 -11.16
C GLY A 130 -11.18 11.24 -11.80
N THR A 131 -11.03 11.09 -13.12
CA THR A 131 -11.76 10.08 -13.91
C THR A 131 -10.90 8.88 -14.33
N ASN A 132 -9.65 8.83 -13.92
CA ASN A 132 -8.80 7.66 -14.17
C ASN A 132 -9.39 6.43 -13.48
N LEU A 133 -9.62 5.35 -14.23
CA LEU A 133 -10.29 4.15 -13.74
C LEU A 133 -9.60 3.55 -12.51
N TYR A 134 -8.27 3.50 -12.52
CA TYR A 134 -7.50 2.95 -11.41
C TYR A 134 -7.63 3.84 -10.17
N ALA A 135 -7.45 5.15 -10.32
CA ALA A 135 -7.62 6.10 -9.23
C ALA A 135 -9.04 6.05 -8.65
N LEU A 136 -10.05 6.09 -9.53
CA LEU A 136 -11.45 6.11 -9.14
C LEU A 136 -11.87 4.82 -8.41
N SER A 137 -11.49 3.65 -8.93
CA SER A 137 -11.83 2.37 -8.27
C SER A 137 -11.11 2.19 -6.93
N LYS A 138 -9.86 2.66 -6.79
CA LYS A 138 -9.15 2.66 -5.51
C LYS A 138 -9.70 3.70 -4.54
N SER A 139 -10.11 4.88 -5.03
CA SER A 139 -10.76 5.92 -4.21
C SER A 139 -12.09 5.42 -3.62
N ALA A 140 -12.90 4.74 -4.42
CA ALA A 140 -14.11 4.10 -3.93
C ALA A 140 -13.83 3.05 -2.83
N GLY A 141 -12.74 2.29 -2.96
CA GLY A 141 -12.27 1.39 -1.91
C GLY A 141 -11.85 2.13 -0.62
N GLN A 142 -11.21 3.28 -0.73
CA GLN A 142 -10.86 4.11 0.44
C GLN A 142 -12.10 4.69 1.12
N GLU A 143 -13.11 5.09 0.35
CA GLU A 143 -14.40 5.55 0.90
C GLU A 143 -15.11 4.43 1.67
N ILE A 144 -15.05 3.20 1.17
CA ILE A 144 -15.55 2.03 1.90
C ILE A 144 -14.81 1.88 3.24
N CYS A 145 -13.48 2.01 3.26
CA CYS A 145 -12.70 1.97 4.50
C CYS A 145 -13.17 3.05 5.49
N GLN A 146 -13.36 4.28 5.03
CA GLN A 146 -13.86 5.39 5.84
C GLN A 146 -15.20 5.04 6.50
N ILE A 147 -16.18 4.63 5.68
CA ILE A 147 -17.53 4.27 6.15
C ILE A 147 -17.46 3.16 7.20
N PHE A 148 -16.65 2.13 6.98
CA PHE A 148 -16.52 1.02 7.94
C PHE A 148 -15.92 1.47 9.27
N THR A 149 -14.92 2.37 9.26
CA THR A 149 -14.30 2.87 10.50
C THR A 149 -15.23 3.79 11.30
N GLU A 150 -16.21 4.41 10.64
CA GLU A 150 -17.28 5.18 11.32
C GLU A 150 -18.28 4.27 12.03
N GLN A 151 -18.54 3.10 11.47
CA GLN A 151 -19.57 2.17 11.96
C GLN A 151 -19.02 1.10 12.91
N TYR A 152 -17.75 0.75 12.79
CA TYR A 152 -17.13 -0.37 13.53
C TYR A 152 -15.83 0.07 14.21
N PRO A 153 -15.45 -0.58 15.35
CA PRO A 153 -14.24 -0.25 16.09
C PRO A 153 -12.97 -0.87 15.44
N ILE A 154 -12.80 -0.66 14.15
CA ILE A 154 -11.63 -1.11 13.39
C ILE A 154 -10.81 0.10 12.94
N HIS A 155 -9.49 -0.02 12.94
CA HIS A 155 -8.59 0.99 12.37
C HIS A 155 -8.17 0.58 10.95
N VAL A 156 -8.16 1.54 10.05
CA VAL A 156 -7.59 1.36 8.70
C VAL A 156 -6.42 2.30 8.53
N LEU A 157 -5.27 1.73 8.16
CA LEU A 157 -4.09 2.49 7.77
C LEU A 157 -3.89 2.30 6.27
N CYS A 158 -4.13 3.36 5.50
CA CYS A 158 -4.06 3.33 4.06
C CYS A 158 -2.71 3.86 3.58
N MET A 159 -1.86 2.97 3.05
CA MET A 159 -0.55 3.32 2.53
C MET A 159 -0.65 3.69 1.06
N LEU A 160 -0.34 4.93 0.71
CA LEU A 160 -0.37 5.41 -0.66
C LEU A 160 1.01 5.39 -1.28
N PHE A 161 1.13 4.64 -2.37
CA PHE A 161 2.35 4.49 -3.17
C PHE A 161 2.11 4.89 -4.62
N LEU A 162 3.16 5.12 -5.39
CA LEU A 162 3.03 5.22 -6.84
C LEU A 162 4.20 4.56 -7.57
N SER A 163 5.35 5.18 -7.54
CA SER A 163 6.47 4.83 -8.39
C SER A 163 7.54 4.09 -7.58
N PHE A 164 7.45 2.77 -7.61
CA PHE A 164 8.47 1.94 -6.97
C PHE A 164 9.79 1.99 -7.74
N ARG A 165 10.89 2.09 -7.01
CA ARG A 165 12.26 2.10 -7.53
C ARG A 165 13.10 1.02 -6.87
N SER A 166 14.09 0.53 -7.60
CA SER A 166 15.18 -0.23 -7.02
C SER A 166 16.47 0.59 -7.12
N THR A 167 17.24 0.61 -6.06
CA THR A 167 18.58 1.21 -6.02
C THR A 167 19.67 0.19 -6.28
N ASN A 168 19.35 -1.11 -6.29
CA ASN A 168 20.28 -2.17 -6.61
C ASN A 168 20.25 -2.51 -8.11
N PRO A 169 21.39 -2.43 -8.83
CA PRO A 169 21.49 -2.77 -10.25
C PRO A 169 21.06 -4.21 -10.59
N GLU A 170 21.14 -5.13 -9.64
CA GLU A 170 20.81 -6.54 -9.83
C GLU A 170 19.30 -6.83 -9.69
N ASP A 171 18.53 -5.88 -9.15
CA ASP A 171 17.11 -6.08 -8.92
C ASP A 171 16.29 -5.96 -10.21
N PRO A 172 15.28 -6.82 -10.39
CA PRO A 172 14.30 -6.62 -11.44
C PRO A 172 13.62 -5.25 -11.29
N GLY A 173 13.77 -4.38 -12.28
CA GLY A 173 13.21 -3.02 -12.25
C GLY A 173 14.24 -1.93 -11.93
N PHE A 174 15.50 -2.27 -11.68
CA PHE A 174 16.58 -1.29 -11.69
C PHE A 174 16.65 -0.59 -13.07
N GLY A 175 16.62 0.72 -13.07
CA GLY A 175 16.63 1.50 -14.31
C GLY A 175 15.33 1.45 -15.11
N GLY A 176 14.27 0.84 -14.58
CA GLY A 176 12.94 0.84 -15.17
C GLY A 176 12.46 2.26 -15.45
N ARG A 177 12.39 2.60 -16.76
CA ARG A 177 12.16 3.92 -17.33
C ARG A 177 13.20 4.96 -16.87
N ARG A 178 14.27 5.06 -17.60
CA ARG A 178 15.36 6.03 -17.45
C ARG A 178 14.95 7.52 -17.52
N HIS A 179 13.66 7.84 -17.55
CA HIS A 179 13.17 9.19 -17.76
C HIS A 179 12.48 9.71 -16.51
N GLY A 180 13.26 10.43 -15.72
CA GLY A 180 12.78 11.28 -14.65
C GLY A 180 12.27 10.52 -13.41
N LEU A 181 12.64 11.03 -12.26
CA LEU A 181 12.08 10.62 -11.00
C LEU A 181 10.64 11.15 -10.90
N ASN A 182 9.67 10.26 -10.70
CA ASN A 182 8.32 10.70 -10.41
C ASN A 182 8.33 11.42 -9.04
N PRO A 183 7.63 12.56 -8.89
CA PRO A 183 7.55 13.29 -7.62
C PRO A 183 7.03 12.46 -6.43
N PHE A 184 6.44 11.31 -6.68
CA PHE A 184 5.98 10.37 -5.68
C PHE A 184 6.65 9.00 -5.87
N SER A 185 7.94 8.94 -5.58
CA SER A 185 8.74 7.72 -5.73
C SER A 185 9.20 7.20 -4.38
N VAL A 186 9.27 5.88 -4.25
CA VAL A 186 9.76 5.18 -3.06
C VAL A 186 10.46 3.90 -3.50
N THR A 187 11.42 3.39 -2.72
CA THR A 187 11.98 2.07 -2.99
C THR A 187 11.06 0.96 -2.50
N PHE A 188 11.19 -0.22 -3.09
CA PHE A 188 10.45 -1.39 -2.61
C PHE A 188 10.74 -1.73 -1.14
N PRO A 189 12.01 -1.73 -0.66
CA PRO A 189 12.29 -1.96 0.75
C PRO A 189 11.65 -0.93 1.66
N ASP A 190 11.71 0.36 1.31
CA ASP A 190 11.08 1.43 2.10
C ASP A 190 9.55 1.31 2.14
N ALA A 191 8.94 0.95 1.02
CA ALA A 191 7.50 0.71 0.95
C ALA A 191 7.08 -0.50 1.81
N ALA A 192 7.84 -1.59 1.77
CA ALA A 192 7.59 -2.77 2.60
C ALA A 192 7.75 -2.44 4.09
N ARG A 193 8.75 -1.65 4.44
CA ARG A 193 8.96 -1.18 5.82
C ARG A 193 7.81 -0.29 6.30
N ALA A 194 7.18 0.51 5.43
CA ALA A 194 6.00 1.27 5.80
C ALA A 194 4.82 0.36 6.18
N ILE A 195 4.64 -0.77 5.47
CA ILE A 195 3.66 -1.78 5.85
C ILE A 195 3.99 -2.37 7.23
N ARG A 196 5.25 -2.71 7.50
CA ARG A 196 5.65 -3.20 8.83
C ARG A 196 5.40 -2.15 9.92
N CYS A 197 5.81 -0.91 9.71
CA CYS A 197 5.55 0.16 10.68
C CYS A 197 4.04 0.35 10.94
N SER A 198 3.19 0.18 9.93
CA SER A 198 1.73 0.25 10.11
C SER A 198 1.16 -0.93 10.89
N LEU A 199 1.76 -2.12 10.78
CA LEU A 199 1.40 -3.28 11.61
C LEU A 199 1.81 -3.10 13.08
N GLU A 200 2.92 -2.41 13.34
CA GLU A 200 3.50 -2.16 14.66
C GLU A 200 2.94 -0.88 15.33
N ALA A 201 2.25 -0.03 14.58
CA ALA A 201 1.74 1.24 15.10
C ALA A 201 0.78 1.05 16.29
N ASP A 202 0.92 1.90 17.29
CA ASP A 202 -0.05 2.01 18.38
C ASP A 202 -1.30 2.74 17.86
N VAL A 203 -2.33 1.97 17.49
CA VAL A 203 -3.56 2.52 16.92
C VAL A 203 -4.30 3.44 17.89
N GLY A 204 -4.11 3.27 19.20
CA GLY A 204 -4.68 4.14 20.21
C GLY A 204 -4.12 5.56 20.22
N LYS A 205 -2.98 5.78 19.55
CA LYS A 205 -2.34 7.10 19.39
C LYS A 205 -2.63 7.76 18.05
N LEU A 206 -3.32 7.07 17.14
CA LEU A 206 -3.69 7.66 15.85
C LEU A 206 -4.80 8.69 16.03
N PRO A 207 -4.77 9.80 15.26
CA PRO A 207 -5.80 10.86 15.36
C PRO A 207 -7.20 10.37 15.00
N SER A 208 -7.31 9.39 14.11
CA SER A 208 -8.59 8.81 13.71
C SER A 208 -8.46 7.30 13.45
N ARG A 209 -9.59 6.63 13.26
CA ARG A 209 -9.60 5.22 12.90
C ARG A 209 -9.30 4.97 11.41
N ASN A 210 -9.44 5.98 10.56
CA ASN A 210 -9.09 5.90 9.14
C ASN A 210 -7.97 6.89 8.84
N GLU A 211 -6.75 6.40 8.79
CA GLU A 211 -5.57 7.22 8.52
C GLU A 211 -4.96 6.89 7.17
N VAL A 212 -4.69 7.92 6.41
CA VAL A 212 -4.05 7.84 5.09
C VAL A 212 -2.63 8.38 5.20
N PHE A 213 -1.67 7.72 4.56
CA PHE A 213 -0.26 8.06 4.62
C PHE A 213 0.37 8.11 3.23
N PHE A 214 1.03 9.21 2.91
CA PHE A 214 1.92 9.27 1.77
C PHE A 214 3.23 8.58 2.09
N VAL A 215 3.53 7.53 1.34
CA VAL A 215 4.78 6.76 1.47
C VAL A 215 5.66 7.07 0.26
N THR A 216 6.43 8.12 0.38
CA THR A 216 7.34 8.62 -0.66
C THR A 216 8.72 8.91 -0.06
N ALA A 217 9.77 8.74 -0.85
CA ALA A 217 11.12 9.10 -0.44
C ALA A 217 11.27 10.62 -0.23
N ASP A 218 12.31 11.02 0.48
CA ASP A 218 12.70 12.42 0.58
C ASP A 218 13.29 12.87 -0.76
N LEU A 219 12.48 13.58 -1.55
CA LEU A 219 12.82 14.03 -2.88
C LEU A 219 13.16 15.51 -2.89
N PRO A 220 14.13 15.96 -3.72
CA PRO A 220 14.68 17.32 -3.63
C PRO A 220 13.68 18.42 -3.94
N HIS A 221 12.61 18.12 -4.66
CA HIS A 221 11.57 19.11 -5.00
C HIS A 221 10.47 19.23 -3.94
N GLY A 222 10.38 18.31 -2.95
CA GLY A 222 9.45 18.42 -1.83
C GLY A 222 7.97 18.57 -2.23
N LYS A 223 7.56 17.96 -3.35
CA LYS A 223 6.17 18.12 -3.85
C LYS A 223 5.15 17.50 -2.92
N TYR A 224 5.44 16.33 -2.37
CA TYR A 224 4.58 15.60 -1.45
C TYR A 224 5.31 15.42 -0.13
N SER A 225 4.59 15.65 0.98
CA SER A 225 5.12 15.40 2.31
C SER A 225 4.93 13.94 2.72
N ASN A 226 5.89 13.40 3.45
CA ASN A 226 5.79 12.11 4.14
C ASN A 226 5.84 12.29 5.67
N ASP A 227 5.71 13.53 6.15
CA ASP A 227 5.85 13.88 7.57
C ASP A 227 4.85 13.16 8.46
N LYS A 228 3.65 12.90 7.97
CA LYS A 228 2.61 12.18 8.70
C LYS A 228 3.05 10.73 8.99
N ALA A 229 3.58 10.05 7.98
CA ALA A 229 4.10 8.69 8.14
C ALA A 229 5.30 8.67 9.12
N GLN A 230 6.19 9.68 9.03
CA GLN A 230 7.31 9.80 9.99
C GLN A 230 6.80 10.00 11.42
N ARG A 231 5.86 10.89 11.63
CA ARG A 231 5.37 11.28 12.96
C ARG A 231 4.50 10.21 13.61
N LEU A 232 3.58 9.59 12.86
CA LEU A 232 2.57 8.69 13.43
C LEU A 232 3.00 7.22 13.39
N LEU A 233 3.79 6.81 12.38
CA LEU A 233 4.24 5.43 12.24
C LEU A 233 5.71 5.22 12.63
N GLY A 234 6.46 6.31 12.88
CA GLY A 234 7.91 6.22 13.05
C GLY A 234 8.65 5.77 11.78
N TRP A 235 7.94 5.71 10.64
CA TRP A 235 8.54 5.35 9.36
C TRP A 235 9.36 6.49 8.80
N ARG A 236 10.53 6.16 8.24
CA ARG A 236 11.37 7.10 7.48
C ARG A 236 11.97 6.39 6.28
N PRO A 237 12.07 7.04 5.10
CA PRO A 237 12.81 6.46 4.00
C PRO A 237 14.28 6.25 4.41
N GLN A 238 14.84 5.09 4.06
CA GLN A 238 16.25 4.74 4.35
C GLN A 238 17.09 4.73 3.08
N ASP A 239 16.45 4.47 1.95
CA ASP A 239 17.13 4.43 0.66
C ASP A 239 17.17 5.82 0.02
N SER A 240 18.34 6.20 -0.49
CA SER A 240 18.49 7.43 -1.27
C SER A 240 18.17 7.19 -2.74
N LEU A 241 17.30 8.02 -3.31
CA LEU A 241 17.03 8.04 -4.75
C LEU A 241 17.91 9.04 -5.51
N GLU A 242 18.96 9.57 -4.87
CA GLU A 242 19.83 10.59 -5.42
C GLU A 242 20.46 10.19 -6.77
N ILE A 243 20.76 8.90 -6.95
CA ILE A 243 21.30 8.36 -8.19
C ILE A 243 20.41 8.61 -9.42
N PHE A 244 19.10 8.84 -9.22
CA PHE A 244 18.15 9.06 -10.31
C PHE A 244 17.99 10.54 -10.70
N TYR A 245 18.51 11.49 -9.90
CA TYR A 245 18.40 12.91 -10.18
C TYR A 245 19.75 13.65 -10.16
N ARG A 246 20.83 12.99 -9.80
CA ARG A 246 22.17 13.53 -10.07
C ARG A 246 22.39 13.60 -11.56
N ARG A 247 22.69 14.78 -12.05
CA ARG A 247 23.25 14.89 -13.40
C ARG A 247 24.58 14.16 -13.40
N SER A 248 24.75 13.15 -14.26
CA SER A 248 26.07 12.63 -14.55
C SER A 248 26.87 13.80 -15.09
N LEU A 249 27.85 14.23 -14.36
CA LEU A 249 28.93 15.05 -14.92
C LEU A 249 29.67 14.09 -15.85
N GLN A 250 29.21 13.99 -17.12
CA GLN A 250 30.05 13.41 -18.15
C GLN A 250 31.20 14.39 -18.39
N PRO A 251 32.44 13.88 -18.35
CA PRO A 251 33.59 14.69 -18.65
C PRO A 251 33.58 15.23 -20.06
#